data_db6e0e4e249910a303f500d7e5eada48
#
_entry.id   db6e0e4e249910a303f500d7e5eada48
#
_cell.length_a   1.000
_cell.length_b   1.000
_cell.length_c   1.000
_cell.angle_alpha   90.00
_cell.angle_beta   90.00
_cell.angle_gamma   90.00
#
_symmetry.space_group_name_H-M   'P 1'
#
loop_
_entity.id
_entity.type
_entity.pdbx_description
1 polymer ?
#
loop_
_entity_poly.entity_id
_entity_poly.type
_entity_poly.pdbx_seq_one_letter_code
_entity_poly.pdbx_strand_id
1 'polypeptide(L)'
;MEIHQITDFNAPELDVYARLTENQLVNRADPENALFVAESPLVIGRALDAGCAPVSFLMEQKHIEGKGAALLARCPDVPVYAAELDVLTQLTGFHLTRGMLCAMRRPKLRDPAVLLQDASRVAVLENVMNLSLIHI
;
A
#
# COMPACT_ATOMS: atom_id res chain seq x y z
N MET A 1 4.22 3.39 18.30
CA MET A 1 3.47 2.47 17.42
C MET A 1 2.18 2.11 18.12
N GLU A 2 1.06 2.37 17.47
CA GLU A 2 -0.27 2.10 18.00
C GLU A 2 -0.87 0.91 17.25
N ILE A 3 -1.22 -0.16 17.99
CA ILE A 3 -1.77 -1.39 17.44
C ILE A 3 -3.25 -1.47 17.81
N HIS A 4 -4.11 -1.51 16.82
CA HIS A 4 -5.55 -1.62 16.94
C HIS A 4 -6.01 -3.01 16.53
N GLN A 5 -6.65 -3.73 17.46
CA GLN A 5 -7.34 -4.98 17.12
C GLN A 5 -8.64 -4.64 16.36
N ILE A 6 -8.85 -5.31 15.24
CA ILE A 6 -10.07 -5.10 14.45
C ILE A 6 -11.24 -5.76 15.17
N THR A 7 -12.18 -4.93 15.61
CA THR A 7 -13.42 -5.35 16.28
C THR A 7 -14.67 -4.88 15.53
N ASP A 8 -14.53 -3.82 14.72
CA ASP A 8 -15.60 -3.28 13.89
C ASP A 8 -15.14 -3.21 12.43
N PHE A 9 -15.78 -4.00 11.56
CA PHE A 9 -15.49 -4.01 10.12
C PHE A 9 -15.94 -2.75 9.38
N ASN A 10 -16.82 -1.95 9.99
CA ASN A 10 -17.33 -0.71 9.42
C ASN A 10 -16.53 0.53 9.85
N ALA A 11 -15.45 0.35 10.60
CA ALA A 11 -14.59 1.45 10.99
C ALA A 11 -14.04 2.18 9.74
N PRO A 12 -14.19 3.52 9.65
CA PRO A 12 -13.79 4.29 8.46
C PRO A 12 -12.31 4.15 8.09
N GLU A 13 -11.46 3.88 9.08
CA GLU A 13 -10.02 3.68 8.91
C GLU A 13 -9.68 2.44 8.06
N LEU A 14 -10.62 1.50 7.96
CA LEU A 14 -10.49 0.27 7.19
C LEU A 14 -11.00 0.40 5.75
N ASP A 15 -11.64 1.52 5.38
CA ASP A 15 -12.21 1.74 4.07
C ASP A 15 -11.20 1.57 2.95
N VAL A 16 -9.98 2.05 3.16
CA VAL A 16 -8.87 1.95 2.20
C VAL A 16 -8.56 0.51 1.80
N TYR A 17 -8.82 -0.46 2.68
CA TYR A 17 -8.55 -1.88 2.45
C TYR A 17 -9.78 -2.68 1.99
N ALA A 18 -10.99 -2.22 2.33
CA ALA A 18 -12.21 -3.00 2.24
C ALA A 18 -13.22 -2.45 1.24
N ARG A 19 -13.33 -1.14 1.11
CA ARG A 19 -14.45 -0.48 0.44
C ARG A 19 -14.08 0.45 -0.69
N LEU A 20 -12.85 1.00 -0.71
CA LEU A 20 -12.43 1.91 -1.76
C LEU A 20 -11.93 1.13 -2.98
N THR A 21 -12.46 1.48 -4.14
CA THR A 21 -11.96 0.99 -5.43
C THR A 21 -10.62 1.64 -5.77
N GLU A 22 -9.87 1.04 -6.70
CA GLU A 22 -8.60 1.62 -7.17
C GLU A 22 -8.79 3.06 -7.70
N ASN A 23 -9.87 3.33 -8.43
CA ASN A 23 -10.16 4.67 -8.93
C ASN A 23 -10.41 5.69 -7.81
N GLN A 24 -11.06 5.27 -6.71
CA GLN A 24 -11.28 6.11 -5.54
C GLN A 24 -9.96 6.35 -4.79
N LEU A 25 -9.10 5.35 -4.69
CA LEU A 25 -7.76 5.48 -4.09
C LEU A 25 -6.87 6.43 -4.91
N VAL A 26 -6.90 6.36 -6.23
CA VAL A 26 -6.17 7.28 -7.12
C VAL A 26 -6.59 8.73 -6.93
N ASN A 27 -7.85 8.98 -6.58
CA ASN A 27 -8.41 10.29 -6.22
C ASN A 27 -7.96 11.43 -7.13
N ARG A 28 -8.29 11.32 -8.43
CA ARG A 28 -7.84 12.30 -9.44
C ARG A 28 -8.30 13.71 -9.18
N ALA A 29 -9.40 13.90 -8.45
CA ALA A 29 -9.94 15.20 -8.07
C ALA A 29 -9.12 15.89 -6.96
N ASP A 30 -8.46 15.08 -6.11
CA ASP A 30 -7.60 15.54 -5.02
C ASP A 30 -6.32 14.68 -4.95
N PRO A 31 -5.36 14.89 -5.86
CA PRO A 31 -4.14 14.08 -5.92
C PRO A 31 -3.26 14.14 -4.69
N GLU A 32 -3.38 15.17 -3.86
CA GLU A 32 -2.65 15.31 -2.60
C GLU A 32 -3.07 14.24 -1.57
N ASN A 33 -4.32 13.78 -1.65
CA ASN A 33 -4.87 12.73 -0.81
C ASN A 33 -4.98 11.37 -1.51
N ALA A 34 -4.38 11.24 -2.69
CA ALA A 34 -4.35 9.98 -3.42
C ALA A 34 -3.54 8.90 -2.69
N LEU A 35 -4.08 7.69 -2.68
CA LEU A 35 -3.51 6.53 -1.99
C LEU A 35 -3.24 5.38 -2.97
N PHE A 36 -2.46 4.43 -2.51
CA PHE A 36 -2.36 3.08 -3.07
C PHE A 36 -2.14 2.08 -1.94
N VAL A 37 -2.46 0.83 -2.18
CA VAL A 37 -2.23 -0.26 -1.23
C VAL A 37 -1.07 -1.12 -1.74
N ALA A 38 -0.02 -1.22 -0.93
CA ALA A 38 1.10 -2.10 -1.16
C ALA A 38 0.86 -3.43 -0.45
N GLU A 39 0.97 -4.56 -1.18
CA GLU A 39 0.83 -5.89 -0.63
C GLU A 39 2.20 -6.56 -0.48
N SER A 40 2.43 -7.18 0.64
CA SER A 40 3.62 -7.92 1.05
C SER A 40 4.76 -7.08 1.64
N PRO A 41 5.52 -7.68 2.58
CA PRO A 41 6.68 -7.01 3.19
C PRO A 41 7.70 -6.48 2.18
N LEU A 42 7.93 -7.24 1.10
CA LEU A 42 8.90 -6.85 0.06
C LEU A 42 8.45 -5.59 -0.70
N VAL A 43 7.18 -5.54 -1.12
CA VAL A 43 6.64 -4.40 -1.87
C VAL A 43 6.54 -3.17 -0.97
N ILE A 44 6.09 -3.35 0.27
CA ILE A 44 6.05 -2.27 1.27
C ILE A 44 7.45 -1.70 1.52
N GLY A 45 8.44 -2.58 1.72
CA GLY A 45 9.83 -2.15 1.90
C GLY A 45 10.37 -1.33 0.73
N ARG A 46 10.12 -1.77 -0.50
CA ARG A 46 10.51 -1.03 -1.72
C ARG A 46 9.80 0.33 -1.85
N ALA A 47 8.52 0.40 -1.49
CA ALA A 47 7.78 1.65 -1.50
C ALA A 47 8.34 2.64 -0.47
N LEU A 48 8.68 2.17 0.75
CA LEU A 48 9.36 2.98 1.77
C LEU A 48 10.74 3.45 1.30
N ASP A 49 11.51 2.59 0.63
CA ASP A 49 12.82 2.94 0.08
C ASP A 49 12.71 3.97 -1.05
N ALA A 50 11.60 3.97 -1.78
CA ALA A 50 11.27 4.98 -2.79
C ALA A 50 10.71 6.29 -2.19
N GLY A 51 10.62 6.41 -0.86
CA GLY A 51 10.15 7.61 -0.17
C GLY A 51 8.62 7.74 -0.11
N CYS A 52 7.86 6.67 -0.39
CA CYS A 52 6.41 6.70 -0.21
C CYS A 52 6.06 6.76 1.28
N ALA A 53 5.12 7.63 1.63
CA ALA A 53 4.69 7.85 3.02
C ALA A 53 3.59 6.83 3.40
N PRO A 54 3.81 5.98 4.41
CA PRO A 54 2.80 5.07 4.91
C PRO A 54 1.72 5.85 5.68
N VAL A 55 0.46 5.41 5.55
CA VAL A 55 -0.71 5.97 6.24
C VAL A 55 -1.21 5.02 7.32
N SER A 56 -1.28 3.74 7.01
CA SER A 56 -1.64 2.69 7.95
C SER A 56 -1.16 1.33 7.47
N PHE A 57 -1.09 0.37 8.39
CA PHE A 57 -0.86 -1.03 8.09
C PHE A 57 -2.10 -1.86 8.41
N LEU A 58 -2.35 -2.88 7.61
CA LEU A 58 -3.29 -3.95 7.90
C LEU A 58 -2.54 -5.28 7.82
N MET A 59 -2.52 -6.05 8.89
CA MET A 59 -1.74 -7.28 8.91
C MET A 59 -2.30 -8.36 9.83
N GLU A 60 -1.91 -9.59 9.52
CA GLU A 60 -2.13 -10.70 10.40
C GLU A 60 -1.32 -10.54 11.70
N GLN A 61 -1.95 -10.83 12.84
CA GLN A 61 -1.39 -10.64 14.18
C GLN A 61 0.03 -11.21 14.32
N LYS A 62 0.28 -12.42 13.78
CA LYS A 62 1.59 -13.09 13.87
C LYS A 62 2.74 -12.33 13.18
N HIS A 63 2.44 -11.39 12.27
CA HIS A 63 3.46 -10.64 11.54
C HIS A 63 3.96 -9.41 12.28
N ILE A 64 3.27 -8.98 13.34
CA ILE A 64 3.67 -7.80 14.12
C ILE A 64 5.08 -7.99 14.70
N GLU A 65 5.33 -9.13 15.34
CA GLU A 65 6.65 -9.47 15.91
C GLU A 65 7.51 -10.33 14.94
N GLY A 66 6.93 -10.74 13.82
CA GLY A 66 7.57 -11.56 12.80
C GLY A 66 8.08 -10.75 11.61
N LYS A 67 7.59 -11.12 10.42
CA LYS A 67 8.04 -10.55 9.13
C LYS A 67 7.78 -9.03 8.99
N GLY A 68 6.83 -8.49 9.74
CA GLY A 68 6.49 -7.07 9.74
C GLY A 68 7.33 -6.22 10.68
N ALA A 69 7.97 -6.81 11.69
CA ALA A 69 8.64 -6.07 12.76
C ALA A 69 9.65 -5.04 12.25
N ALA A 70 10.49 -5.40 11.28
CA ALA A 70 11.49 -4.50 10.71
C ALA A 70 10.87 -3.32 9.94
N LEU A 71 9.74 -3.54 9.27
CA LEU A 71 9.00 -2.48 8.57
C LEU A 71 8.32 -1.54 9.56
N LEU A 72 7.68 -2.09 10.59
CA LEU A 72 7.01 -1.32 11.63
C LEU A 72 8.00 -0.45 12.41
N ALA A 73 9.21 -0.95 12.67
CA ALA A 73 10.26 -0.17 13.31
C ALA A 73 10.69 1.08 12.51
N ARG A 74 10.53 1.04 11.17
CA ARG A 74 10.76 2.21 10.29
C ARG A 74 9.63 3.23 10.34
N CYS A 75 8.45 2.84 10.86
CA CYS A 75 7.23 3.63 10.82
C CYS A 75 6.57 3.69 12.22
N PRO A 76 7.26 4.22 13.27
CA PRO A 76 6.79 4.10 14.66
C PRO A 76 5.48 4.84 14.94
N ASP A 77 5.15 5.86 14.16
CA ASP A 77 3.98 6.72 14.35
C ASP A 77 2.78 6.34 13.46
N VAL A 78 2.92 5.24 12.70
CA VAL A 78 1.87 4.78 11.78
C VAL A 78 1.00 3.75 12.48
N PRO A 79 -0.35 3.88 12.44
CA PRO A 79 -1.25 2.92 13.07
C PRO A 79 -1.21 1.57 12.37
N VAL A 80 -1.36 0.52 13.16
CA VAL A 80 -1.37 -0.87 12.72
C VAL A 80 -2.71 -1.49 13.10
N TYR A 81 -3.47 -1.92 12.11
CA TYR A 81 -4.71 -2.68 12.27
C TYR A 81 -4.40 -4.16 12.15
N ALA A 82 -4.75 -4.93 13.15
CA ALA A 82 -4.38 -6.34 13.25
C ALA A 82 -5.57 -7.24 13.55
N ALA A 83 -5.57 -8.42 12.93
CA ALA A 83 -6.49 -9.50 13.24
C ALA A 83 -5.92 -10.85 12.80
N GLU A 84 -6.68 -11.92 13.04
CA GLU A 84 -6.39 -13.23 12.46
C GLU A 84 -6.70 -13.24 10.95
N LEU A 85 -6.09 -14.16 10.22
CA LEU A 85 -6.16 -14.20 8.75
C LEU A 85 -7.57 -14.35 8.20
N ASP A 86 -8.42 -15.11 8.85
CA ASP A 86 -9.82 -15.30 8.47
C ASP A 86 -10.62 -14.00 8.58
N VAL A 87 -10.41 -13.24 9.63
CA VAL A 87 -11.00 -11.91 9.85
C VAL A 87 -10.53 -10.93 8.78
N LEU A 88 -9.24 -10.92 8.47
CA LEU A 88 -8.68 -10.08 7.40
C LEU A 88 -9.25 -10.45 6.02
N THR A 89 -9.41 -11.75 5.76
CA THR A 89 -9.99 -12.25 4.51
C THR A 89 -11.46 -11.83 4.36
N GLN A 90 -12.23 -11.86 5.44
CA GLN A 90 -13.61 -11.36 5.45
C GLN A 90 -13.68 -9.86 5.20
N LEU A 91 -12.78 -9.09 5.82
CA LEU A 91 -12.74 -7.64 5.69
C LEU A 91 -12.40 -7.20 4.26
N THR A 92 -11.35 -7.76 3.68
CA THR A 92 -10.85 -7.35 2.36
C THR A 92 -11.61 -8.00 1.19
N GLY A 93 -12.33 -9.08 1.44
CA GLY A 93 -13.03 -9.85 0.40
C GLY A 93 -12.11 -10.72 -0.46
N PHE A 94 -10.80 -10.79 -0.15
CA PHE A 94 -9.86 -11.68 -0.81
C PHE A 94 -8.86 -12.27 0.19
N HIS A 95 -8.30 -13.43 -0.14
CA HIS A 95 -7.31 -14.08 0.70
C HIS A 95 -5.97 -13.34 0.63
N LEU A 96 -5.52 -12.81 1.77
CA LEU A 96 -4.20 -12.19 1.89
C LEU A 96 -3.10 -13.24 1.83
N THR A 97 -2.53 -13.48 0.66
CA THR A 97 -1.51 -14.51 0.46
C THR A 97 -0.24 -14.30 1.28
N ARG A 98 0.04 -13.06 1.68
CA ARG A 98 1.24 -12.68 2.43
C ARG A 98 0.94 -11.99 3.76
N GLY A 99 -0.33 -11.89 4.14
CA GLY A 99 -0.81 -11.46 5.45
C GLY A 99 -0.48 -10.01 5.84
N MET A 100 -0.08 -9.15 4.89
CA MET A 100 0.27 -7.76 5.17
C MET A 100 -0.06 -6.82 4.01
N LEU A 101 -0.76 -5.73 4.32
CA LEU A 101 -1.03 -4.60 3.44
C LEU A 101 -0.55 -3.31 4.10
N CYS A 102 -0.21 -2.32 3.30
CA CYS A 102 0.08 -0.96 3.76
C CYS A 102 -0.61 0.04 2.83
N ALA A 103 -1.45 0.90 3.38
CA ALA A 103 -1.96 2.06 2.67
C ALA A 103 -0.88 3.15 2.67
N MET A 104 -0.58 3.67 1.51
CA MET A 104 0.49 4.65 1.32
C MET A 104 0.00 5.82 0.47
N ARG A 105 0.52 7.01 0.72
CA ARG A 105 0.27 8.17 -0.15
C ARG A 105 0.95 7.97 -1.49
N ARG A 106 0.25 8.29 -2.57
CA ARG A 106 0.86 8.36 -3.90
C ARG A 106 1.86 9.51 -3.95
N PRO A 107 3.04 9.30 -4.53
CA PRO A 107 3.96 10.41 -4.77
C PRO A 107 3.33 11.40 -5.76
N LYS A 108 3.66 12.69 -5.61
CA LYS A 108 3.25 13.70 -6.59
C LYS A 108 3.78 13.33 -7.97
N LEU A 109 2.90 13.44 -8.97
CA LEU A 109 3.31 13.29 -10.36
C LEU A 109 4.31 14.40 -10.70
N ARG A 110 5.46 14.01 -11.21
CA ARG A 110 6.44 14.96 -11.72
C ARG A 110 5.97 15.51 -13.08
N ASP A 111 6.31 16.76 -13.35
CA ASP A 111 6.08 17.32 -14.68
C ASP A 111 6.84 16.48 -15.72
N PRO A 112 6.15 15.93 -16.75
CA PRO A 112 6.79 15.18 -17.81
C PRO A 112 7.92 15.93 -18.51
N ALA A 113 7.80 17.25 -18.68
CA ALA A 113 8.84 18.07 -19.28
C ALA A 113 10.14 18.04 -18.46
N VAL A 114 10.03 18.11 -17.12
CA VAL A 114 11.18 18.01 -16.21
C VAL A 114 11.77 16.61 -16.21
N LEU A 115 10.90 15.58 -16.19
CA LEU A 115 11.32 14.17 -16.19
C LEU A 115 12.09 13.77 -17.44
N LEU A 116 11.72 14.35 -18.58
CA LEU A 116 12.24 13.98 -19.90
C LEU A 116 13.38 14.90 -20.37
N GLN A 117 13.73 15.93 -19.62
CA GLN A 117 14.68 16.96 -20.01
C GLN A 117 16.03 16.39 -20.51
N ASP A 118 16.54 15.36 -19.83
CA ASP A 118 17.83 14.72 -20.15
C ASP A 118 17.67 13.29 -20.68
N ALA A 119 16.44 12.86 -20.99
CA ALA A 119 16.18 11.49 -21.42
C ALA A 119 16.56 11.30 -22.90
N SER A 120 17.49 10.39 -23.15
CA SER A 120 17.83 9.96 -24.51
C SER A 120 16.88 8.88 -25.05
N ARG A 121 16.15 8.19 -24.17
CA ARG A 121 15.16 7.15 -24.52
C ARG A 121 14.03 7.19 -23.53
N VAL A 122 12.81 6.98 -24.02
CA VAL A 122 11.57 6.96 -23.21
C VAL A 122 10.81 5.70 -23.57
N ALA A 123 10.36 4.96 -22.55
CA ALA A 123 9.41 3.87 -22.70
C ALA A 123 8.07 4.27 -22.11
N VAL A 124 7.01 4.15 -22.91
CA VAL A 124 5.63 4.37 -22.46
C VAL A 124 4.96 3.00 -22.31
N LEU A 125 4.52 2.70 -21.10
CA LEU A 125 3.84 1.46 -20.77
C LEU A 125 2.37 1.77 -20.47
N GLU A 126 1.45 1.24 -21.28
CA GLU A 126 0.03 1.43 -21.11
C GLU A 126 -0.65 0.07 -20.92
N ASN A 127 -1.57 -0.02 -19.96
CA ASN A 127 -2.34 -1.25 -19.64
C ASN A 127 -1.48 -2.49 -19.35
N VAL A 128 -0.32 -2.32 -18.75
CA VAL A 128 0.55 -3.43 -18.38
C VAL A 128 0.03 -4.09 -17.10
N MET A 129 -0.54 -5.28 -17.24
CA MET A 129 -1.08 -6.05 -16.12
C MET A 129 -0.01 -6.84 -15.36
N ASN A 130 1.08 -7.21 -16.02
CA ASN A 130 2.17 -7.99 -15.44
C ASN A 130 3.53 -7.46 -15.91
N LEU A 131 4.24 -6.81 -15.00
CA LEU A 131 5.57 -6.23 -15.30
C LEU A 131 6.65 -7.28 -15.58
N SER A 132 6.48 -8.53 -15.15
CA SER A 132 7.46 -9.59 -15.45
C SER A 132 7.56 -9.90 -16.95
N LEU A 133 6.56 -9.55 -17.73
CA LEU A 133 6.55 -9.75 -19.19
C LEU A 133 7.52 -8.82 -19.94
N ILE A 134 8.01 -7.76 -19.34
CA ILE A 134 9.03 -6.89 -19.96
C ILE A 134 10.42 -7.53 -19.99
N HIS A 135 10.64 -8.60 -19.28
CA HIS A 135 11.93 -9.30 -19.24
C HIS A 135 12.06 -10.42 -20.27
N ILE A 136 11.16 -10.54 -21.20
CA ILE A 136 11.18 -11.57 -22.25
C ILE A 136 12.22 -11.21 -23.33
#